data_8aca12dce782d4e8694d2f72c4c67d0c
#
_entry.id   8aca12dce782d4e8694d2f72c4c67d0c
#
_cell.length_a   1.000
_cell.length_b   1.000
_cell.length_c   1.000
_cell.angle_alpha   90.00
_cell.angle_beta   90.00
_cell.angle_gamma   90.00
#
_symmetry.space_group_name_H-M   'P 1'
#
loop_
_entity.id
_entity.type
_entity.pdbx_description
1 polymer ?
#
loop_
_entity_poly.entity_id
_entity_poly.type
_entity_poly.pdbx_seq_one_letter_code
_entity_poly.pdbx_strand_id
1 'polypeptide(L)'
;MKLWRLRNAVGMSVVAVGASIALTAGTVPAQAATLPLANEATQFTLSLNPAFYNASPAGSNGRCTPSAAHPFPVVLVEGTFASQFNSFGAVAPDLANNGYCVFSFNFGQTLLGTGIFATGDIVQSAKELSTEVNRVLSETGAKKVDIVGWSQGGMMPRQYINFDGGASKVNMLVGLAPSNFGTTLDGVETLITNLGLAGLTNAALSATCAACVQQIQGSSFLTNLNQAPTQPGVKYVNIETADDEVVTPFTNAFLPAASNVQNITLQNQCSQDHSDHISIPYDSNALQDVLNALGPDQAGFQPTCAAVGPIFGNV
;
A
#
# COMPACT_ATOMS: atom_id res chain seq x y z
N MET A 1 34.64 79.06 54.94
CA MET A 1 36.10 79.08 54.68
C MET A 1 36.48 78.16 53.53
N LYS A 2 37.13 78.75 52.50
CA LYS A 2 38.00 78.12 51.46
C LYS A 2 37.32 77.19 50.48
N LEU A 3 37.08 77.58 49.21
CA LEU A 3 37.95 77.74 48.04
C LEU A 3 37.92 76.44 47.20
N TRP A 4 37.26 76.44 46.04
CA TRP A 4 37.75 76.69 44.66
C TRP A 4 38.53 75.50 44.03
N ARG A 5 38.00 74.94 42.97
CA ARG A 5 38.64 74.93 41.64
C ARG A 5 37.74 74.28 40.57
N LEU A 6 37.52 75.06 39.53
CA LEU A 6 37.05 74.67 38.21
C LEU A 6 38.14 73.86 37.53
N ARG A 7 37.72 72.80 36.77
CA ARG A 7 38.47 72.33 35.61
C ARG A 7 37.48 71.83 34.54
N ASN A 8 37.51 72.56 33.44
CA ASN A 8 36.87 72.16 32.17
C ASN A 8 37.54 70.92 31.64
N ALA A 9 36.73 69.93 31.18
CA ALA A 9 37.20 68.90 30.31
C ALA A 9 36.14 68.72 29.21
N VAL A 10 36.61 69.03 27.99
CA VAL A 10 35.89 68.81 26.74
C VAL A 10 35.79 67.31 26.52
N GLY A 11 34.56 66.76 26.53
CA GLY A 11 34.33 65.34 26.21
C GLY A 11 33.84 65.21 24.79
N MET A 12 34.60 64.56 23.97
CA MET A 12 34.24 64.09 22.62
C MET A 12 33.13 63.06 22.72
N SER A 13 32.00 63.33 22.08
CA SER A 13 30.92 62.34 21.92
C SER A 13 31.29 61.40 20.74
N VAL A 14 31.63 60.17 21.06
CA VAL A 14 31.73 59.09 20.06
C VAL A 14 30.33 58.50 19.86
N VAL A 15 29.74 58.76 18.68
CA VAL A 15 28.51 58.08 18.27
C VAL A 15 28.90 56.67 17.76
N ALA A 16 28.65 55.66 18.56
CA ALA A 16 28.77 54.27 18.14
C ALA A 16 27.48 53.87 17.40
N VAL A 17 27.58 53.78 16.09
CA VAL A 17 26.53 53.16 15.27
C VAL A 17 26.62 51.63 15.44
N GLY A 18 25.84 51.06 16.32
CA GLY A 18 25.67 49.63 16.49
C GLY A 18 24.79 49.09 15.39
N ALA A 19 25.38 48.46 14.36
CA ALA A 19 24.64 47.66 13.42
C ALA A 19 24.27 46.32 14.08
N SER A 20 23.01 46.19 14.52
CA SER A 20 22.47 44.93 15.00
C SER A 20 22.18 44.02 13.78
N ILE A 21 23.07 43.09 13.51
CA ILE A 21 22.79 41.96 12.58
C ILE A 21 21.86 41.03 13.29
N ALA A 22 20.54 41.07 12.99
CA ALA A 22 19.59 40.08 13.38
C ALA A 22 19.94 38.78 12.60
N LEU A 23 20.60 37.87 13.26
CA LEU A 23 20.69 36.48 12.80
C LEU A 23 19.29 35.85 12.91
N THR A 24 18.54 35.86 11.82
CA THR A 24 17.39 34.98 11.69
C THR A 24 17.92 33.55 11.60
N ALA A 25 17.94 32.85 12.73
CA ALA A 25 18.11 31.43 12.74
C ALA A 25 16.90 30.83 11.99
N GLY A 26 17.07 30.58 10.71
CA GLY A 26 16.13 29.78 9.92
C GLY A 26 16.06 28.42 10.60
N THR A 27 14.94 28.10 11.20
CA THR A 27 14.64 26.74 11.63
C THR A 27 14.59 25.90 10.37
N VAL A 28 15.65 25.16 10.08
CA VAL A 28 15.62 24.06 9.11
C VAL A 28 14.56 23.10 9.66
N PRO A 29 13.47 22.83 8.93
CA PRO A 29 12.50 21.84 9.38
C PRO A 29 13.25 20.53 9.61
N ALA A 30 13.10 19.96 10.81
CA ALA A 30 13.67 18.65 11.09
C ALA A 30 13.11 17.70 10.03
N GLN A 31 14.00 17.13 9.24
CA GLN A 31 13.63 16.13 8.24
C GLN A 31 13.04 14.96 9.01
N ALA A 32 11.80 14.59 8.70
CA ALA A 32 11.17 13.44 9.33
C ALA A 32 12.08 12.22 9.13
N ALA A 33 12.32 11.47 10.21
CA ALA A 33 13.13 10.27 10.13
C ALA A 33 12.48 9.29 9.13
N THR A 34 13.29 8.73 8.24
CA THR A 34 12.84 7.70 7.30
C THR A 34 12.36 6.48 8.07
N LEU A 35 11.16 6.02 7.77
CA LEU A 35 10.58 4.82 8.36
C LEU A 35 11.29 3.58 7.81
N PRO A 36 11.69 2.63 8.65
CA PRO A 36 12.26 1.38 8.17
C PRO A 36 11.19 0.56 7.45
N LEU A 37 11.56 -0.05 6.33
CA LEU A 37 10.75 -1.08 5.70
C LEU A 37 10.89 -2.37 6.51
N ALA A 38 9.77 -2.99 6.86
CA ALA A 38 9.81 -4.25 7.58
C ALA A 38 10.29 -5.38 6.65
N ASN A 39 10.96 -6.34 7.24
CA ASN A 39 11.22 -7.63 6.62
C ASN A 39 9.96 -8.50 6.76
N GLU A 40 9.63 -9.26 5.72
CA GLU A 40 8.44 -10.10 5.65
C GLU A 40 8.35 -11.09 6.82
N ALA A 41 9.42 -11.86 7.07
CA ALA A 41 9.46 -12.86 8.15
C ALA A 41 9.20 -12.24 9.54
N THR A 42 9.77 -11.05 9.78
CA THR A 42 9.54 -10.30 11.01
C THR A 42 8.07 -9.88 11.11
N GLN A 43 7.51 -9.33 10.05
CA GLN A 43 6.14 -8.82 10.04
C GLN A 43 5.14 -9.96 10.22
N PHE A 44 5.35 -11.07 9.52
CA PHE A 44 4.53 -12.27 9.67
C PHE A 44 4.59 -12.82 11.11
N THR A 45 5.80 -12.96 11.70
CA THR A 45 5.96 -13.43 13.07
C THR A 45 5.25 -12.53 14.09
N LEU A 46 5.37 -11.20 13.94
CA LEU A 46 4.68 -10.25 14.81
C LEU A 46 3.17 -10.35 14.67
N SER A 47 2.65 -10.60 13.47
CA SER A 47 1.22 -10.73 13.21
C SER A 47 0.54 -11.91 13.92
N LEU A 48 1.30 -12.89 14.41
CA LEU A 48 0.78 -13.99 15.22
C LEU A 48 0.41 -13.53 16.63
N ASN A 49 0.89 -12.38 17.08
CA ASN A 49 0.56 -11.83 18.40
C ASN A 49 -0.76 -11.03 18.32
N PRO A 50 -1.75 -11.33 19.19
CA PRO A 50 -3.04 -10.62 19.21
C PRO A 50 -2.94 -9.10 19.31
N ALA A 51 -1.85 -8.55 19.85
CA ALA A 51 -1.63 -7.10 19.92
C ALA A 51 -1.51 -6.45 18.54
N PHE A 52 -1.17 -7.21 17.50
CA PHE A 52 -0.98 -6.71 16.13
C PHE A 52 -2.13 -7.06 15.18
N TYR A 53 -3.15 -7.82 15.59
CA TYR A 53 -4.25 -8.23 14.70
C TYR A 53 -4.94 -7.06 13.99
N ASN A 54 -5.11 -5.95 14.70
CA ASN A 54 -5.72 -4.74 14.15
C ASN A 54 -4.71 -3.58 14.03
N ALA A 55 -3.42 -3.86 14.18
CA ALA A 55 -2.41 -2.82 14.06
C ALA A 55 -2.32 -2.32 12.61
N SER A 56 -2.07 -1.03 12.47
CA SER A 56 -1.74 -0.43 11.17
C SER A 56 -0.24 -0.63 10.89
N PRO A 57 0.15 -0.84 9.64
CA PRO A 57 1.56 -0.83 9.27
C PRO A 57 2.17 0.56 9.49
N ALA A 58 3.47 0.63 9.74
CA ALA A 58 4.18 1.89 9.95
C ALA A 58 3.96 2.83 8.74
N GLY A 59 3.73 4.10 9.00
CA GLY A 59 3.52 5.11 7.95
C GLY A 59 2.08 5.24 7.47
N SER A 60 1.15 4.37 7.91
CA SER A 60 -0.27 4.48 7.54
C SER A 60 -1.13 5.06 8.67
N ASN A 61 -2.34 5.50 8.32
CA ASN A 61 -3.41 5.99 9.21
C ASN A 61 -3.02 7.17 10.14
N GLY A 62 -1.95 7.88 9.80
CA GLY A 62 -1.61 9.15 10.43
C GLY A 62 -2.42 10.31 9.86
N ARG A 63 -2.50 11.42 10.59
CA ARG A 63 -3.03 12.66 10.03
C ARG A 63 -2.15 13.09 8.85
N CYS A 64 -2.76 13.27 7.70
CA CYS A 64 -2.04 13.61 6.49
C CYS A 64 -2.89 14.53 5.59
N THR A 65 -2.23 15.47 4.94
CA THR A 65 -2.84 16.30 3.89
C THR A 65 -2.10 16.01 2.59
N PRO A 66 -2.80 15.51 1.56
CA PRO A 66 -2.19 15.25 0.27
C PRO A 66 -1.49 16.49 -0.29
N SER A 67 -0.32 16.31 -0.88
CA SER A 67 0.47 17.38 -1.48
C SER A 67 0.09 17.60 -2.94
N ALA A 68 0.56 18.68 -3.54
CA ALA A 68 0.40 18.90 -4.98
C ALA A 68 1.15 17.86 -5.83
N ALA A 69 2.23 17.29 -5.30
CA ALA A 69 2.98 16.22 -5.96
C ALA A 69 2.24 14.87 -5.87
N HIS A 70 1.52 14.63 -4.76
CA HIS A 70 0.77 13.41 -4.48
C HIS A 70 -0.66 13.78 -4.05
N PRO A 71 -1.52 14.17 -5.02
CA PRO A 71 -2.85 14.72 -4.73
C PRO A 71 -3.88 13.67 -4.29
N PHE A 72 -3.58 12.40 -4.49
CA PHE A 72 -4.45 11.29 -4.15
C PHE A 72 -3.86 10.50 -2.98
N PRO A 73 -4.57 10.36 -1.85
CA PRO A 73 -4.17 9.47 -0.77
C PRO A 73 -4.25 8.02 -1.25
N VAL A 74 -3.35 7.18 -0.74
CA VAL A 74 -3.28 5.76 -1.08
C VAL A 74 -4.01 4.94 -0.03
N VAL A 75 -4.93 4.07 -0.46
CA VAL A 75 -5.62 3.09 0.39
C VAL A 75 -5.04 1.72 0.11
N LEU A 76 -4.52 1.07 1.14
CA LEU A 76 -3.94 -0.28 1.07
C LEU A 76 -5.01 -1.33 1.39
N VAL A 77 -5.06 -2.39 0.58
CA VAL A 77 -6.09 -3.44 0.64
C VAL A 77 -5.44 -4.81 0.66
N GLU A 78 -5.53 -5.51 1.80
CA GLU A 78 -4.84 -6.78 2.05
C GLU A 78 -5.37 -7.97 1.24
N GLY A 79 -4.58 -9.05 1.24
CA GLY A 79 -4.95 -10.33 0.62
C GLY A 79 -5.77 -11.25 1.53
N THR A 80 -6.29 -12.35 0.95
CA THR A 80 -7.03 -13.39 1.66
C THR A 80 -6.21 -13.97 2.80
N PHE A 81 -6.82 -14.17 3.98
CA PHE A 81 -6.23 -14.65 5.23
C PHE A 81 -5.20 -13.72 5.86
N ALA A 82 -4.91 -12.59 5.27
CA ALA A 82 -3.95 -11.62 5.78
C ALA A 82 -4.63 -10.51 6.61
N SER A 83 -3.84 -9.57 7.06
CA SER A 83 -4.27 -8.32 7.70
C SER A 83 -3.54 -7.14 7.09
N GLN A 84 -4.04 -5.93 7.27
CA GLN A 84 -3.33 -4.71 6.87
C GLN A 84 -1.89 -4.67 7.40
N PHE A 85 -1.66 -5.23 8.62
CA PHE A 85 -0.36 -5.19 9.27
C PHE A 85 0.66 -6.08 8.58
N ASN A 86 0.33 -7.35 8.31
CA ASN A 86 1.27 -8.29 7.72
C ASN A 86 1.37 -8.21 6.19
N SER A 87 0.42 -7.55 5.52
CA SER A 87 0.50 -7.35 4.07
C SER A 87 1.40 -6.18 3.67
N PHE A 88 1.47 -5.12 4.50
CA PHE A 88 2.02 -3.85 4.05
C PHE A 88 3.15 -3.27 4.91
N GLY A 89 3.89 -4.15 5.59
CA GLY A 89 5.04 -3.75 6.40
C GLY A 89 6.19 -3.09 5.61
N ALA A 90 6.26 -3.29 4.30
CA ALA A 90 7.20 -2.62 3.41
C ALA A 90 6.51 -1.53 2.56
N VAL A 91 5.38 -1.84 1.91
CA VAL A 91 4.65 -0.90 1.03
C VAL A 91 4.27 0.40 1.77
N ALA A 92 3.71 0.30 2.98
CA ALA A 92 3.20 1.47 3.69
C ALA A 92 4.32 2.45 4.08
N PRO A 93 5.41 2.03 4.74
CA PRO A 93 6.50 2.93 5.06
C PRO A 93 7.23 3.44 3.82
N ASP A 94 7.33 2.66 2.74
CA ASP A 94 7.95 3.12 1.50
C ASP A 94 7.15 4.26 0.88
N LEU A 95 5.85 4.11 0.72
CA LEU A 95 4.97 5.18 0.24
C LEU A 95 5.01 6.42 1.15
N ALA A 96 4.98 6.24 2.47
CA ALA A 96 5.05 7.35 3.42
C ALA A 96 6.39 8.09 3.33
N ASN A 97 7.50 7.37 3.18
CA ASN A 97 8.84 7.95 2.98
C ASN A 97 8.92 8.76 1.68
N ASN A 98 8.13 8.40 0.67
CA ASN A 98 8.04 9.11 -0.60
C ASN A 98 6.95 10.21 -0.61
N GLY A 99 6.37 10.54 0.56
CA GLY A 99 5.49 11.70 0.74
C GLY A 99 4.02 11.45 0.41
N TYR A 100 3.59 10.20 0.26
CA TYR A 100 2.19 9.85 0.10
C TYR A 100 1.44 9.85 1.43
N CYS A 101 0.17 10.22 1.39
CA CYS A 101 -0.78 9.97 2.48
C CYS A 101 -1.27 8.53 2.37
N VAL A 102 -0.93 7.69 3.34
CA VAL A 102 -1.20 6.25 3.31
C VAL A 102 -2.25 5.88 4.34
N PHE A 103 -3.24 5.12 3.92
CA PHE A 103 -4.33 4.59 4.75
C PHE A 103 -4.44 3.09 4.55
N SER A 104 -4.85 2.38 5.57
CA SER A 104 -5.04 0.93 5.54
C SER A 104 -6.16 0.53 6.49
N PHE A 105 -6.82 -0.59 6.23
CA PHE A 105 -7.90 -1.11 7.06
C PHE A 105 -7.97 -2.63 6.90
N ASN A 106 -8.61 -3.30 7.84
CA ASN A 106 -8.95 -4.71 7.71
C ASN A 106 -10.41 -4.86 7.26
N PHE A 107 -10.69 -5.88 6.46
CA PHE A 107 -12.03 -6.15 5.93
C PHE A 107 -12.38 -7.63 5.93
N GLY A 108 -13.67 -7.94 5.76
CA GLY A 108 -14.17 -9.29 5.49
C GLY A 108 -13.79 -10.32 6.56
N GLN A 109 -13.78 -9.95 7.85
CA GLN A 109 -13.44 -10.88 8.92
C GLN A 109 -14.58 -11.84 9.21
N THR A 110 -14.39 -13.14 9.02
CA THR A 110 -15.31 -14.20 9.41
C THR A 110 -14.79 -15.00 10.63
N LEU A 111 -13.48 -15.06 10.79
CA LEU A 111 -12.80 -15.74 11.89
C LEU A 111 -12.47 -14.73 12.99
N LEU A 112 -13.44 -14.41 13.82
CA LEU A 112 -13.33 -13.37 14.85
C LEU A 112 -12.22 -13.69 15.86
N GLY A 113 -11.39 -12.68 16.19
CA GLY A 113 -10.36 -12.80 17.23
C GLY A 113 -9.12 -13.58 16.82
N THR A 114 -8.94 -13.89 15.53
CA THR A 114 -7.79 -14.66 15.03
C THR A 114 -6.72 -13.84 14.34
N GLY A 115 -7.00 -12.56 14.03
CA GLY A 115 -6.11 -11.74 13.20
C GLY A 115 -6.14 -12.10 11.70
N ILE A 116 -7.09 -12.94 11.30
CA ILE A 116 -7.31 -13.39 9.92
C ILE A 116 -8.48 -12.61 9.34
N PHE A 117 -8.25 -11.97 8.17
CA PHE A 117 -9.22 -11.13 7.49
C PHE A 117 -9.37 -11.54 6.03
N ALA A 118 -10.14 -10.78 5.28
CA ALA A 118 -10.39 -10.97 3.85
C ALA A 118 -10.94 -12.36 3.50
N THR A 119 -11.71 -12.98 4.41
CA THR A 119 -12.34 -14.30 4.25
C THR A 119 -13.83 -14.21 3.94
N GLY A 120 -14.45 -13.05 4.16
CA GLY A 120 -15.87 -12.79 3.95
C GLY A 120 -16.27 -12.72 2.47
N ASP A 121 -17.57 -12.54 2.24
CA ASP A 121 -18.11 -12.32 0.91
C ASP A 121 -17.48 -11.07 0.25
N ILE A 122 -16.94 -11.22 -0.96
CA ILE A 122 -16.20 -10.15 -1.64
C ILE A 122 -17.11 -8.95 -1.99
N VAL A 123 -18.38 -9.16 -2.28
CA VAL A 123 -19.32 -8.08 -2.55
C VAL A 123 -19.55 -7.24 -1.29
N GLN A 124 -19.62 -7.87 -0.10
CA GLN A 124 -19.72 -7.15 1.16
C GLN A 124 -18.39 -6.44 1.50
N SER A 125 -17.25 -7.10 1.28
CA SER A 125 -15.92 -6.53 1.46
C SER A 125 -15.71 -5.27 0.59
N ALA A 126 -16.24 -5.25 -0.63
CA ALA A 126 -16.22 -4.06 -1.49
C ALA A 126 -17.01 -2.88 -0.91
N LYS A 127 -18.08 -3.12 -0.14
CA LYS A 127 -18.82 -2.07 0.57
C LYS A 127 -18.06 -1.56 1.80
N GLU A 128 -17.30 -2.43 2.46
CA GLU A 128 -16.37 -2.01 3.52
C GLU A 128 -15.29 -1.09 2.94
N LEU A 129 -14.70 -1.44 1.78
CA LEU A 129 -13.78 -0.58 1.05
C LEU A 129 -14.44 0.76 0.65
N SER A 130 -15.69 0.74 0.18
CA SER A 130 -16.44 1.97 -0.13
C SER A 130 -16.56 2.89 1.08
N THR A 131 -16.78 2.32 2.26
CA THR A 131 -16.86 3.06 3.53
C THR A 131 -15.51 3.66 3.88
N GLU A 132 -14.44 2.89 3.77
CA GLU A 132 -13.08 3.35 4.03
C GLU A 132 -12.64 4.46 3.05
N VAL A 133 -12.88 4.31 1.76
CA VAL A 133 -12.58 5.35 0.77
C VAL A 133 -13.34 6.65 1.08
N ASN A 134 -14.63 6.55 1.46
CA ASN A 134 -15.40 7.74 1.85
C ASN A 134 -14.80 8.41 3.10
N ARG A 135 -14.35 7.65 4.09
CA ARG A 135 -13.66 8.14 5.27
C ARG A 135 -12.39 8.91 4.89
N VAL A 136 -11.52 8.28 4.07
CA VAL A 136 -10.26 8.87 3.61
C VAL A 136 -10.48 10.16 2.84
N LEU A 137 -11.44 10.18 1.91
CA LEU A 137 -11.78 11.39 1.15
C LEU A 137 -12.28 12.52 2.05
N SER A 138 -13.10 12.19 3.06
CA SER A 138 -13.59 13.16 4.05
C SER A 138 -12.47 13.72 4.93
N GLU A 139 -11.55 12.88 5.37
CA GLU A 139 -10.43 13.28 6.24
C GLU A 139 -9.37 14.12 5.52
N THR A 140 -9.11 13.79 4.25
CA THR A 140 -8.04 14.42 3.47
C THR A 140 -8.50 15.57 2.61
N GLY A 141 -9.80 15.67 2.32
CA GLY A 141 -10.34 16.63 1.35
C GLY A 141 -9.99 16.30 -0.10
N ALA A 142 -9.37 15.16 -0.37
CA ALA A 142 -9.04 14.72 -1.73
C ALA A 142 -10.31 14.37 -2.53
N LYS A 143 -10.23 14.48 -3.85
CA LYS A 143 -11.35 14.14 -4.75
C LYS A 143 -11.39 12.67 -5.12
N LYS A 144 -10.24 12.02 -5.15
CA LYS A 144 -10.06 10.61 -5.48
C LYS A 144 -8.98 10.00 -4.58
N VAL A 145 -8.93 8.69 -4.53
CA VAL A 145 -7.86 7.90 -3.93
C VAL A 145 -7.13 7.11 -5.01
N ASP A 146 -5.90 6.72 -4.72
CA ASP A 146 -5.24 5.58 -5.34
C ASP A 146 -5.39 4.37 -4.43
N ILE A 147 -5.45 3.18 -5.01
CA ILE A 147 -5.54 1.91 -4.27
C ILE A 147 -4.32 1.07 -4.63
N VAL A 148 -3.65 0.55 -3.61
CA VAL A 148 -2.64 -0.50 -3.78
C VAL A 148 -3.13 -1.72 -3.02
N GLY A 149 -3.32 -2.81 -3.73
CA GLY A 149 -3.85 -4.04 -3.16
C GLY A 149 -3.02 -5.27 -3.50
N TRP A 150 -2.98 -6.21 -2.59
CA TRP A 150 -2.30 -7.48 -2.77
C TRP A 150 -3.30 -8.63 -2.91
N SER A 151 -3.06 -9.54 -3.88
CA SER A 151 -3.88 -10.75 -4.05
C SER A 151 -5.36 -10.40 -4.24
N GLN A 152 -6.27 -10.88 -3.38
CA GLN A 152 -7.68 -10.47 -3.34
C GLN A 152 -7.83 -8.94 -3.28
N GLY A 153 -6.97 -8.26 -2.51
CA GLY A 153 -6.99 -6.79 -2.39
C GLY A 153 -6.63 -6.06 -3.68
N GLY A 154 -5.96 -6.72 -4.63
CA GLY A 154 -5.75 -6.21 -5.99
C GLY A 154 -6.95 -6.44 -6.93
N MET A 155 -7.78 -7.41 -6.63
CA MET A 155 -8.96 -7.78 -7.43
C MET A 155 -10.27 -7.19 -6.88
N MET A 156 -10.54 -7.32 -5.56
CA MET A 156 -11.78 -6.89 -4.91
C MET A 156 -12.14 -5.40 -5.16
N PRO A 157 -11.18 -4.46 -5.21
CA PRO A 157 -11.51 -3.08 -5.54
C PRO A 157 -12.19 -2.89 -6.90
N ARG A 158 -12.05 -3.82 -7.83
CA ARG A 158 -12.79 -3.79 -9.11
C ARG A 158 -14.30 -3.99 -8.90
N GLN A 159 -14.70 -4.78 -7.89
CA GLN A 159 -16.10 -4.88 -7.49
C GLN A 159 -16.63 -3.52 -7.02
N TYR A 160 -15.89 -2.83 -6.15
CA TYR A 160 -16.23 -1.48 -5.71
C TYR A 160 -16.29 -0.48 -6.87
N ILE A 161 -15.26 -0.49 -7.74
CA ILE A 161 -15.17 0.40 -8.90
C ILE A 161 -16.33 0.20 -9.86
N ASN A 162 -16.68 -1.06 -10.15
CA ASN A 162 -17.66 -1.39 -11.18
C ASN A 162 -19.11 -1.25 -10.70
N PHE A 163 -19.40 -1.60 -9.44
CA PHE A 163 -20.77 -1.81 -8.99
C PHE A 163 -21.20 -0.97 -7.77
N ASP A 164 -20.22 -0.42 -7.02
CA ASP A 164 -20.50 0.29 -5.77
C ASP A 164 -20.10 1.77 -5.81
N GLY A 165 -20.00 2.35 -7.02
CA GLY A 165 -19.76 3.78 -7.24
C GLY A 165 -18.30 4.23 -7.15
N GLY A 166 -17.35 3.30 -7.10
CA GLY A 166 -15.92 3.59 -7.00
C GLY A 166 -15.31 4.29 -8.20
N ALA A 167 -15.85 4.13 -9.41
CA ALA A 167 -15.28 4.70 -10.64
C ALA A 167 -15.08 6.23 -10.58
N SER A 168 -15.92 6.95 -9.85
CA SER A 168 -15.78 8.40 -9.66
C SER A 168 -14.79 8.79 -8.56
N LYS A 169 -14.40 7.86 -7.70
CA LYS A 169 -13.62 8.09 -6.48
C LYS A 169 -12.21 7.49 -6.52
N VAL A 170 -11.97 6.55 -7.43
CA VAL A 170 -10.66 5.92 -7.62
C VAL A 170 -9.98 6.56 -8.83
N ASN A 171 -8.72 6.93 -8.68
CA ASN A 171 -7.87 7.40 -9.77
C ASN A 171 -7.11 6.23 -10.40
N MET A 172 -6.50 5.38 -9.55
CA MET A 172 -5.71 4.23 -9.97
C MET A 172 -5.89 3.05 -9.02
N LEU A 173 -5.84 1.84 -9.59
CA LEU A 173 -5.71 0.57 -8.88
C LEU A 173 -4.40 -0.09 -9.28
N VAL A 174 -3.49 -0.26 -8.33
CA VAL A 174 -2.27 -1.04 -8.46
C VAL A 174 -2.47 -2.36 -7.73
N GLY A 175 -2.41 -3.47 -8.43
CA GLY A 175 -2.50 -4.82 -7.88
C GLY A 175 -1.12 -5.48 -7.85
N LEU A 176 -0.73 -5.97 -6.68
CA LEU A 176 0.41 -6.86 -6.47
C LEU A 176 -0.12 -8.29 -6.45
N ALA A 177 0.28 -9.12 -7.41
CA ALA A 177 -0.23 -10.48 -7.61
C ALA A 177 -1.77 -10.59 -7.52
N PRO A 178 -2.54 -9.73 -8.25
CA PRO A 178 -3.98 -9.67 -8.08
C PRO A 178 -4.70 -10.89 -8.63
N SER A 179 -5.65 -11.46 -7.92
CA SER A 179 -6.45 -12.62 -8.36
C SER A 179 -7.55 -12.24 -9.36
N ASN A 180 -7.23 -11.43 -10.40
CA ASN A 180 -8.19 -10.81 -11.32
C ASN A 180 -9.09 -11.81 -12.05
N PHE A 181 -8.55 -12.93 -12.50
CA PHE A 181 -9.29 -14.02 -13.13
C PHE A 181 -9.34 -15.28 -12.25
N GLY A 182 -8.96 -15.12 -10.97
CA GLY A 182 -9.00 -16.17 -9.97
C GLY A 182 -7.84 -17.15 -10.05
N THR A 183 -7.95 -18.19 -9.26
CA THR A 183 -6.95 -19.24 -9.12
C THR A 183 -7.58 -20.63 -9.19
N THR A 184 -6.74 -21.66 -9.22
CA THR A 184 -7.15 -23.06 -9.09
C THR A 184 -7.45 -23.43 -7.63
N LEU A 185 -8.08 -24.58 -7.40
CA LEU A 185 -8.23 -25.14 -6.05
C LEU A 185 -6.87 -25.39 -5.40
N ASP A 186 -5.91 -25.89 -6.18
CA ASP A 186 -4.53 -26.13 -5.70
C ASP A 186 -3.85 -24.83 -5.26
N GLY A 187 -4.08 -23.72 -5.97
CA GLY A 187 -3.58 -22.40 -5.58
C GLY A 187 -4.17 -21.90 -4.25
N VAL A 188 -5.46 -22.15 -4.01
CA VAL A 188 -6.08 -21.85 -2.70
C VAL A 188 -5.46 -22.72 -1.60
N GLU A 189 -5.24 -24.01 -1.86
CA GLU A 189 -4.60 -24.92 -0.91
C GLU A 189 -3.15 -24.52 -0.62
N THR A 190 -2.42 -24.07 -1.64
CA THR A 190 -1.06 -23.54 -1.52
C THR A 190 -1.04 -22.31 -0.62
N LEU A 191 -1.94 -21.34 -0.84
CA LEU A 191 -2.06 -20.16 0.00
C LEU A 191 -2.29 -20.52 1.48
N ILE A 192 -3.22 -21.44 1.74
CA ILE A 192 -3.53 -21.91 3.09
C ILE A 192 -2.31 -22.55 3.76
N THR A 193 -1.56 -23.35 2.99
CA THR A 193 -0.37 -24.03 3.47
C THR A 193 0.76 -23.04 3.78
N ASN A 194 1.02 -22.11 2.87
CA ASN A 194 2.06 -21.09 2.99
C ASN A 194 1.83 -20.16 4.17
N LEU A 195 0.55 -19.86 4.48
CA LEU A 195 0.19 -19.06 5.65
C LEU A 195 0.11 -19.85 6.96
N GLY A 196 0.48 -21.15 6.95
CA GLY A 196 0.48 -22.00 8.15
C GLY A 196 -0.93 -22.37 8.64
N LEU A 197 -1.95 -22.26 7.79
CA LEU A 197 -3.36 -22.48 8.11
C LEU A 197 -3.85 -23.90 7.73
N ALA A 198 -2.95 -24.83 7.42
CA ALA A 198 -3.24 -26.19 6.96
C ALA A 198 -4.12 -27.05 7.92
N GLY A 199 -4.36 -26.57 9.14
CA GLY A 199 -5.32 -27.18 10.07
C GLY A 199 -6.80 -26.93 9.74
N LEU A 200 -7.11 -26.02 8.80
CA LEU A 200 -8.46 -25.76 8.35
C LEU A 200 -8.87 -26.83 7.33
N THR A 201 -9.85 -27.64 7.66
CA THR A 201 -10.40 -28.63 6.71
C THR A 201 -11.14 -27.94 5.56
N ASN A 202 -11.22 -28.59 4.38
CA ASN A 202 -11.98 -28.06 3.24
C ASN A 202 -13.44 -27.73 3.60
N ALA A 203 -14.08 -28.47 4.50
CA ALA A 203 -15.42 -28.19 4.97
C ALA A 203 -15.48 -26.93 5.85
N ALA A 204 -14.49 -26.70 6.71
CA ALA A 204 -14.38 -25.49 7.51
C ALA A 204 -14.07 -24.27 6.63
N LEU A 205 -13.21 -24.41 5.62
CA LEU A 205 -12.91 -23.37 4.65
C LEU A 205 -14.14 -22.93 3.87
N SER A 206 -14.93 -23.87 3.32
CA SER A 206 -16.14 -23.53 2.58
C SER A 206 -17.18 -22.82 3.46
N ALA A 207 -17.20 -23.12 4.77
CA ALA A 207 -18.13 -22.50 5.71
C ALA A 207 -17.66 -21.13 6.22
N THR A 208 -16.34 -20.85 6.20
CA THR A 208 -15.75 -19.67 6.82
C THR A 208 -15.04 -18.74 5.84
N CYS A 209 -14.78 -19.19 4.61
CA CYS A 209 -14.09 -18.41 3.58
C CYS A 209 -14.92 -18.33 2.29
N ALA A 210 -15.94 -17.49 2.28
CA ALA A 210 -16.71 -17.21 1.06
C ALA A 210 -15.80 -16.62 -0.03
N ALA A 211 -14.83 -15.77 0.33
CA ALA A 211 -13.87 -15.21 -0.59
C ALA A 211 -13.03 -16.29 -1.31
N CYS A 212 -12.67 -17.39 -0.63
CA CYS A 212 -11.92 -18.48 -1.25
C CYS A 212 -12.70 -19.10 -2.41
N VAL A 213 -13.98 -19.36 -2.21
CA VAL A 213 -14.85 -19.94 -3.25
C VAL A 213 -15.07 -18.95 -4.40
N GLN A 214 -15.23 -17.68 -4.08
CA GLN A 214 -15.42 -16.61 -5.08
C GLN A 214 -14.20 -16.37 -5.95
N GLN A 215 -12.98 -16.65 -5.46
CA GLN A 215 -11.72 -16.51 -6.20
C GLN A 215 -11.35 -17.74 -7.06
N ILE A 216 -12.13 -18.82 -7.01
CA ILE A 216 -11.90 -19.96 -7.91
C ILE A 216 -12.26 -19.54 -9.34
N GLN A 217 -11.43 -19.91 -10.30
CA GLN A 217 -11.66 -19.71 -11.73
C GLN A 217 -13.05 -20.19 -12.15
N GLY A 218 -13.76 -19.36 -12.93
CA GLY A 218 -15.09 -19.69 -13.42
C GLY A 218 -16.20 -19.55 -12.37
N SER A 219 -15.91 -19.09 -11.15
CA SER A 219 -16.95 -18.75 -10.18
C SER A 219 -17.91 -17.72 -10.77
N SER A 220 -19.16 -17.77 -10.30
CA SER A 220 -20.18 -16.79 -10.73
C SER A 220 -19.78 -15.35 -10.40
N PHE A 221 -19.09 -15.15 -9.28
CA PHE A 221 -18.56 -13.85 -8.90
C PHE A 221 -17.55 -13.32 -9.92
N LEU A 222 -16.49 -14.07 -10.24
CA LEU A 222 -15.48 -13.65 -11.22
C LEU A 222 -16.04 -13.55 -12.64
N THR A 223 -16.97 -14.45 -13.02
CA THR A 223 -17.66 -14.37 -14.30
C THR A 223 -18.41 -13.05 -14.43
N ASN A 224 -19.10 -12.61 -13.38
CA ASN A 224 -19.81 -11.32 -13.39
C ASN A 224 -18.83 -10.14 -13.36
N LEU A 225 -17.82 -10.17 -12.50
CA LEU A 225 -16.82 -9.10 -12.36
C LEU A 225 -16.09 -8.83 -13.69
N ASN A 226 -15.77 -9.90 -14.42
CA ASN A 226 -14.97 -9.84 -15.64
C ASN A 226 -15.79 -9.56 -16.91
N GLN A 227 -17.11 -9.37 -16.84
CA GLN A 227 -17.91 -8.83 -17.95
C GLN A 227 -17.51 -7.39 -18.31
N ALA A 228 -17.07 -6.62 -17.31
CA ALA A 228 -16.51 -5.29 -17.48
C ALA A 228 -15.19 -5.20 -16.71
N PRO A 229 -14.07 -5.69 -17.30
CA PRO A 229 -12.83 -5.84 -16.58
C PRO A 229 -12.22 -4.51 -16.09
N THR A 230 -12.54 -3.40 -16.75
CA THR A 230 -12.05 -2.05 -16.42
C THR A 230 -13.17 -1.01 -16.54
N GLN A 231 -12.98 0.13 -15.88
CA GLN A 231 -13.85 1.30 -16.01
C GLN A 231 -13.10 2.48 -16.63
N PRO A 232 -13.72 3.26 -17.52
CA PRO A 232 -13.14 4.50 -18.02
C PRO A 232 -12.79 5.47 -16.89
N GLY A 233 -11.63 6.14 -17.01
CA GLY A 233 -11.20 7.16 -16.04
C GLY A 233 -10.53 6.59 -14.78
N VAL A 234 -10.38 5.27 -14.68
CA VAL A 234 -9.54 4.58 -13.68
C VAL A 234 -8.37 3.93 -14.40
N LYS A 235 -7.15 4.10 -13.90
CA LYS A 235 -5.96 3.40 -14.38
C LYS A 235 -5.79 2.09 -13.61
N TYR A 236 -5.28 1.07 -14.27
CA TYR A 236 -5.01 -0.25 -13.68
C TYR A 236 -3.58 -0.66 -13.97
N VAL A 237 -2.82 -0.96 -12.93
CA VAL A 237 -1.47 -1.51 -13.03
C VAL A 237 -1.45 -2.84 -12.29
N ASN A 238 -1.12 -3.93 -12.97
CA ASN A 238 -1.00 -5.26 -12.38
C ASN A 238 0.48 -5.64 -12.40
N ILE A 239 1.06 -5.83 -11.24
CA ILE A 239 2.45 -6.24 -11.03
C ILE A 239 2.42 -7.67 -10.56
N GLU A 240 3.09 -8.56 -11.30
CA GLU A 240 2.98 -9.99 -11.11
C GLU A 240 4.35 -10.66 -11.24
N THR A 241 4.54 -11.72 -10.47
CA THR A 241 5.69 -12.61 -10.58
C THR A 241 5.35 -13.86 -11.40
N ALA A 242 6.27 -14.28 -12.28
CA ALA A 242 6.10 -15.52 -13.02
C ALA A 242 6.22 -16.76 -12.10
N ASP A 243 6.74 -16.58 -10.88
CA ASP A 243 6.93 -17.62 -9.88
C ASP A 243 5.72 -17.68 -8.90
N ASP A 244 4.57 -17.06 -9.23
CA ASP A 244 3.34 -17.11 -8.42
C ASP A 244 2.77 -18.53 -8.39
N GLU A 245 2.75 -19.11 -7.19
CA GLU A 245 2.25 -20.47 -6.93
C GLU A 245 0.80 -20.48 -6.42
N VAL A 246 0.24 -19.29 -6.14
CA VAL A 246 -1.13 -19.11 -5.65
C VAL A 246 -2.07 -18.69 -6.77
N VAL A 247 -1.80 -17.60 -7.47
CA VAL A 247 -2.59 -17.20 -8.64
C VAL A 247 -2.09 -17.97 -9.87
N THR A 248 -2.69 -19.12 -10.10
CA THR A 248 -2.24 -20.06 -11.15
C THR A 248 -3.28 -20.23 -12.26
N PRO A 249 -2.85 -20.07 -13.54
CA PRO A 249 -1.55 -19.56 -13.97
C PRO A 249 -1.36 -18.08 -13.61
N PHE A 250 -0.11 -17.65 -13.42
CA PHE A 250 0.19 -16.28 -13.00
C PHE A 250 -0.42 -15.20 -13.92
N THR A 251 -0.64 -15.52 -15.19
CA THR A 251 -1.29 -14.62 -16.14
C THR A 251 -2.75 -14.29 -15.81
N ASN A 252 -3.36 -15.00 -14.85
CA ASN A 252 -4.68 -14.67 -14.34
C ASN A 252 -4.71 -13.35 -13.54
N ALA A 253 -3.55 -12.84 -13.15
CA ALA A 253 -3.41 -11.52 -12.57
C ALA A 253 -3.60 -10.40 -13.60
N PHE A 254 -3.42 -10.67 -14.89
CA PHE A 254 -3.41 -9.65 -15.93
C PHE A 254 -4.81 -9.31 -16.43
N LEU A 255 -5.10 -8.03 -16.52
CA LEU A 255 -6.29 -7.54 -17.19
C LEU A 255 -6.08 -7.48 -18.71
N PRO A 256 -7.15 -7.62 -19.52
CA PRO A 256 -7.05 -7.47 -20.96
C PRO A 256 -6.41 -6.12 -21.36
N ALA A 257 -5.62 -6.14 -22.42
CA ALA A 257 -4.95 -4.95 -22.93
C ALA A 257 -5.96 -3.84 -23.25
N ALA A 258 -5.76 -2.68 -22.66
CA ALA A 258 -6.55 -1.46 -22.88
C ALA A 258 -5.66 -0.24 -22.61
N SER A 259 -6.10 0.94 -23.08
CA SER A 259 -5.31 2.18 -22.94
C SER A 259 -5.11 2.64 -21.49
N ASN A 260 -5.88 2.10 -20.56
CA ASN A 260 -5.82 2.36 -19.13
C ASN A 260 -5.31 1.15 -18.30
N VAL A 261 -4.71 0.15 -18.95
CA VAL A 261 -4.18 -1.06 -18.32
C VAL A 261 -2.69 -1.21 -18.62
N GLN A 262 -1.92 -1.46 -17.58
CA GLN A 262 -0.53 -1.90 -17.65
C GLN A 262 -0.40 -3.23 -16.90
N ASN A 263 0.22 -4.22 -17.53
CA ASN A 263 0.56 -5.51 -16.92
C ASN A 263 2.08 -5.65 -16.91
N ILE A 264 2.64 -5.90 -15.75
CA ILE A 264 4.08 -6.01 -15.51
C ILE A 264 4.38 -7.42 -15.00
N THR A 265 5.36 -8.08 -15.60
CA THR A 265 5.96 -9.31 -15.06
C THR A 265 7.34 -8.95 -14.54
N LEU A 266 7.59 -9.16 -13.26
CA LEU A 266 8.83 -8.75 -12.58
C LEU A 266 10.08 -9.35 -13.25
N GLN A 267 10.04 -10.62 -13.65
CA GLN A 267 11.15 -11.32 -14.28
C GLN A 267 11.52 -10.77 -15.68
N ASN A 268 10.59 -10.06 -16.33
CA ASN A 268 10.90 -9.35 -17.58
C ASN A 268 11.73 -8.08 -17.36
N GLN A 269 11.68 -7.50 -16.15
CA GLN A 269 12.44 -6.33 -15.75
C GLN A 269 13.71 -6.73 -15.00
N CYS A 270 13.65 -7.78 -14.18
CA CYS A 270 14.76 -8.29 -13.37
C CYS A 270 14.77 -9.83 -13.37
N SER A 271 15.64 -10.44 -14.15
CA SER A 271 15.74 -11.91 -14.25
C SER A 271 16.31 -12.60 -13.00
N GLN A 272 16.74 -11.82 -11.99
CA GLN A 272 17.19 -12.32 -10.70
C GLN A 272 16.08 -12.27 -9.63
N ASP A 273 14.92 -11.80 -10.03
CA ASP A 273 13.73 -11.75 -9.20
C ASP A 273 13.06 -13.12 -9.20
N HIS A 274 12.94 -13.71 -8.02
CA HIS A 274 12.26 -14.97 -7.74
C HIS A 274 11.27 -14.79 -6.59
N SER A 275 10.72 -13.59 -6.45
CA SER A 275 9.61 -13.36 -5.51
C SER A 275 8.42 -14.25 -5.89
N ASP A 276 7.71 -14.70 -4.86
CA ASP A 276 6.50 -15.49 -5.00
C ASP A 276 5.26 -14.66 -4.61
N HIS A 277 4.10 -15.31 -4.57
CA HIS A 277 2.84 -14.66 -4.20
C HIS A 277 2.88 -13.95 -2.85
N ILE A 278 3.58 -14.53 -1.87
CA ILE A 278 3.61 -14.02 -0.50
C ILE A 278 4.67 -12.92 -0.34
N SER A 279 5.82 -13.04 -0.99
CA SER A 279 6.93 -12.09 -0.85
C SER A 279 6.77 -10.82 -1.70
N ILE A 280 5.94 -10.82 -2.74
CA ILE A 280 5.80 -9.67 -3.66
C ILE A 280 5.45 -8.33 -2.99
N PRO A 281 4.69 -8.24 -1.86
CA PRO A 281 4.47 -6.97 -1.17
C PRO A 281 5.72 -6.43 -0.43
N TYR A 282 6.78 -7.22 -0.37
CA TYR A 282 8.06 -6.90 0.27
C TYR A 282 9.21 -6.82 -0.75
N ASP A 283 8.90 -7.10 -1.99
CA ASP A 283 9.87 -7.11 -3.09
C ASP A 283 10.27 -5.70 -3.50
N SER A 284 11.58 -5.42 -3.43
CA SER A 284 12.14 -4.12 -3.78
C SER A 284 11.97 -3.73 -5.26
N ASN A 285 11.85 -4.69 -6.18
CA ASN A 285 11.57 -4.44 -7.59
C ASN A 285 10.10 -4.04 -7.76
N ALA A 286 9.18 -4.79 -7.15
CA ALA A 286 7.75 -4.48 -7.15
C ALA A 286 7.43 -3.13 -6.47
N LEU A 287 8.09 -2.79 -5.36
CA LEU A 287 7.92 -1.50 -4.67
C LEU A 287 8.31 -0.33 -5.57
N GLN A 288 9.39 -0.44 -6.36
CA GLN A 288 9.78 0.58 -7.32
C GLN A 288 8.74 0.74 -8.44
N ASP A 289 8.13 -0.35 -8.91
CA ASP A 289 7.03 -0.30 -9.88
C ASP A 289 5.76 0.35 -9.29
N VAL A 290 5.44 0.10 -8.02
CA VAL A 290 4.34 0.78 -7.31
C VAL A 290 4.59 2.28 -7.26
N LEU A 291 5.79 2.71 -6.86
CA LEU A 291 6.16 4.13 -6.81
C LEU A 291 6.10 4.78 -8.21
N ASN A 292 6.59 4.08 -9.24
CA ASN A 292 6.52 4.57 -10.61
C ASN A 292 5.07 4.69 -11.11
N ALA A 293 4.21 3.71 -10.80
CA ALA A 293 2.80 3.75 -11.18
C ALA A 293 2.06 4.93 -10.55
N LEU A 294 2.28 5.19 -9.26
CA LEU A 294 1.63 6.27 -8.50
C LEU A 294 2.23 7.65 -8.76
N GLY A 295 3.46 7.70 -9.24
CA GLY A 295 4.20 8.94 -9.51
C GLY A 295 3.92 9.51 -10.89
N PRO A 296 4.69 10.55 -11.30
CA PRO A 296 4.71 11.01 -12.67
C PRO A 296 5.19 9.89 -13.60
N ASP A 297 4.38 9.58 -14.59
CA ASP A 297 4.60 8.50 -15.56
C ASP A 297 5.97 8.63 -16.24
N GLN A 298 6.85 7.65 -16.04
CA GLN A 298 8.18 7.61 -16.67
C GLN A 298 8.14 6.55 -17.77
N ALA A 299 8.06 7.01 -19.03
CA ALA A 299 8.08 6.11 -20.16
C ALA A 299 9.35 5.25 -20.17
N GLY A 300 9.18 3.92 -20.23
CA GLY A 300 10.30 2.97 -20.24
C GLY A 300 10.99 2.80 -18.88
N PHE A 301 10.28 3.09 -17.79
CA PHE A 301 10.79 2.81 -16.44
C PHE A 301 11.25 1.36 -16.30
N GLN A 302 12.39 1.18 -15.66
CA GLN A 302 12.91 -0.13 -15.25
C GLN A 302 13.39 0.00 -13.79
N PRO A 303 12.99 -0.88 -12.90
CA PRO A 303 13.49 -0.86 -11.53
C PRO A 303 15.00 -1.16 -11.50
N THR A 304 15.67 -0.68 -10.47
CA THR A 304 17.01 -1.15 -10.14
C THR A 304 16.90 -2.61 -9.72
N CYS A 305 17.32 -3.52 -10.59
CA CYS A 305 17.17 -4.95 -10.40
C CYS A 305 17.92 -5.44 -9.15
N ALA A 306 17.18 -6.04 -8.24
CA ALA A 306 17.72 -6.72 -7.06
C ALA A 306 17.29 -8.19 -7.09
N ALA A 307 18.14 -9.08 -6.61
CA ALA A 307 17.77 -10.48 -6.40
C ALA A 307 16.79 -10.55 -5.21
N VAL A 308 15.62 -11.12 -5.45
CA VAL A 308 14.59 -11.37 -4.45
C VAL A 308 14.27 -12.86 -4.47
N GLY A 309 14.16 -13.48 -3.32
CA GLY A 309 13.82 -14.90 -3.20
C GLY A 309 12.34 -15.11 -2.88
N PRO A 310 11.87 -16.37 -2.96
CA PRO A 310 10.54 -16.75 -2.51
C PRO A 310 10.43 -16.63 -0.98
N ILE A 311 9.28 -16.93 -0.43
CA ILE A 311 8.91 -16.81 1.00
C ILE A 311 10.11 -16.86 1.95
N PHE A 312 10.26 -15.81 2.78
CA PHE A 312 11.40 -15.67 3.72
C PHE A 312 12.79 -15.63 3.06
N GLY A 313 12.87 -15.46 1.75
CA GLY A 313 14.11 -15.47 0.98
C GLY A 313 15.01 -14.23 1.16
N ASN A 314 14.52 -13.17 1.76
CA ASN A 314 15.24 -11.91 2.01
C ASN A 314 15.67 -11.76 3.47
N VAL A 315 16.23 -12.82 4.06
CA VAL A 315 16.80 -12.79 5.41
C VAL A 315 18.28 -12.55 5.34
#